data_d3b067d8533fe919441ae0b32def5933
#
_entry.id   d3b067d8533fe919441ae0b32def5933
#
_cell.length_a   1.000
_cell.length_b   1.000
_cell.length_c   1.000
_cell.angle_alpha   90.00
_cell.angle_beta   90.00
_cell.angle_gamma   90.00
#
_symmetry.space_group_name_H-M   'P 1'
#
loop_
_entity.id
_entity.type
_entity.pdbx_description
1 polymer ?
#
loop_
_entity_poly.entity_id
_entity_poly.type
_entity_poly.pdbx_seq_one_letter_code
_entity_poly.pdbx_strand_id
1 'polypeptide(L)'
;CGVSRSSATAEDLPQASFAGQQETFLNVSGERALIDACRRCFASLFTDRAISYRETQGFDHMEVALSIGVQHMVRSDLAGSGVMFSIDTETGFPDVAVISAAWGLGETVVQGAVDPDKYLIFKPLLEEERYAPIIECTLGAKERKMIYATGGSTRTATVETTQKERELFVLDEAEILELARWAVTIERHYGKPMDMEWAKDGETGK
;
A
#
# COMPACT_ATOMS: atom_id res chain seq x y z
N CYS A 1 2.93 15.59 -8.64
CA CYS A 1 1.72 14.74 -8.60
C CYS A 1 1.27 14.56 -7.17
N GLY A 2 -0.04 14.52 -6.93
CA GLY A 2 -0.62 14.33 -5.61
C GLY A 2 -1.61 13.18 -5.59
N VAL A 3 -1.79 12.56 -4.44
CA VAL A 3 -2.91 11.68 -4.12
C VAL A 3 -3.93 12.49 -3.33
N SER A 4 -5.19 12.40 -3.69
CA SER A 4 -6.29 12.85 -2.83
C SER A 4 -6.97 11.61 -2.28
N ARG A 5 -6.75 11.33 -0.98
CA ARG A 5 -7.35 10.21 -0.25
C ARG A 5 -8.36 10.73 0.74
N SER A 6 -9.50 10.09 0.80
CA SER A 6 -10.51 10.34 1.83
C SER A 6 -10.25 9.49 3.08
N SER A 7 -10.62 10.02 4.24
CA SER A 7 -10.67 9.30 5.50
C SER A 7 -11.94 9.71 6.25
N ALA A 8 -12.80 8.75 6.57
CA ALA A 8 -14.06 8.99 7.24
C ALA A 8 -13.96 8.75 8.75
N THR A 9 -14.76 9.46 9.54
CA THR A 9 -14.85 9.26 10.99
C THR A 9 -15.32 7.86 11.39
N ALA A 10 -15.91 7.11 10.46
CA ALA A 10 -16.40 5.74 10.67
C ALA A 10 -15.52 4.66 9.99
N GLU A 11 -14.30 4.99 9.52
CA GLU A 11 -13.49 4.09 8.67
C GLU A 11 -12.96 2.87 9.44
N ASP A 12 -12.52 3.06 10.69
CA ASP A 12 -11.87 2.04 11.51
C ASP A 12 -12.56 1.82 12.85
N LEU A 13 -13.87 1.61 12.84
CA LEU A 13 -14.58 1.28 14.07
C LEU A 13 -14.36 -0.20 14.43
N PRO A 14 -14.27 -0.55 15.75
CA PRO A 14 -14.03 -1.93 16.18
C PRO A 14 -15.06 -2.97 15.69
N GLN A 15 -16.24 -2.50 15.27
CA GLN A 15 -17.37 -3.35 14.85
C GLN A 15 -17.80 -3.12 13.40
N ALA A 16 -17.21 -2.14 12.71
CA ALA A 16 -17.56 -1.81 11.33
C ALA A 16 -16.38 -1.16 10.61
N SER A 17 -16.02 -1.70 9.46
CA SER A 17 -14.97 -1.13 8.60
C SER A 17 -15.59 -0.43 7.39
N PHE A 18 -15.29 0.85 7.22
CA PHE A 18 -15.68 1.65 6.06
C PHE A 18 -14.65 1.55 4.93
N ALA A 19 -13.67 0.65 5.06
CA ALA A 19 -12.60 0.48 4.09
C ALA A 19 -13.14 0.23 2.67
N GLY A 20 -12.59 0.91 1.68
CA GLY A 20 -12.98 0.78 0.28
C GLY A 20 -14.37 1.30 -0.10
N GLN A 21 -15.08 1.98 0.81
CA GLN A 21 -16.39 2.60 0.50
C GLN A 21 -16.27 3.97 -0.16
N GLN A 22 -15.09 4.59 -0.09
CA GLN A 22 -14.84 5.94 -0.56
C GLN A 22 -13.80 5.95 -1.67
N GLU A 23 -13.83 7.02 -2.50
CA GLU A 23 -12.94 7.13 -3.64
C GLU A 23 -11.59 7.76 -3.28
N THR A 24 -10.53 7.21 -3.89
CA THR A 24 -9.18 7.77 -3.89
C THR A 24 -8.82 8.19 -5.31
N PHE A 25 -8.26 9.39 -5.47
CA PHE A 25 -7.84 9.91 -6.76
C PHE A 25 -6.32 9.98 -6.82
N LEU A 26 -5.74 9.22 -7.72
CA LEU A 26 -4.29 9.12 -7.95
C LEU A 26 -3.87 10.06 -9.10
N ASN A 27 -2.58 10.40 -9.14
CA ASN A 27 -1.96 11.16 -10.21
C ASN A 27 -2.61 12.53 -10.47
N VAL A 28 -3.11 13.17 -9.41
CA VAL A 28 -3.74 14.50 -9.49
C VAL A 28 -2.65 15.56 -9.63
N SER A 29 -2.72 16.40 -10.67
CA SER A 29 -1.73 17.45 -10.95
C SER A 29 -2.39 18.78 -11.26
N GLY A 30 -1.93 19.83 -10.57
CA GLY A 30 -2.44 21.19 -10.69
C GLY A 30 -3.62 21.50 -9.78
N GLU A 31 -3.76 22.78 -9.42
CA GLU A 31 -4.74 23.28 -8.44
C GLU A 31 -6.19 22.95 -8.83
N ARG A 32 -6.56 23.18 -10.08
CA ARG A 32 -7.93 22.95 -10.56
C ARG A 32 -8.33 21.47 -10.46
N ALA A 33 -7.42 20.56 -10.86
CA ALA A 33 -7.66 19.12 -10.78
C ALA A 33 -7.72 18.65 -9.32
N LEU A 34 -6.90 19.24 -8.44
CA LEU A 34 -6.95 18.95 -7.01
C LEU A 34 -8.28 19.33 -6.37
N ILE A 35 -8.77 20.55 -6.65
CA ILE A 35 -10.06 21.00 -6.14
C ILE A 35 -11.19 20.09 -6.65
N ASP A 36 -11.15 19.69 -7.92
CA ASP A 36 -12.14 18.76 -8.48
C ASP A 36 -12.08 17.39 -7.80
N ALA A 37 -10.88 16.84 -7.61
CA ALA A 37 -10.68 15.58 -6.88
C ALA A 37 -11.23 15.66 -5.44
N CYS A 38 -10.97 16.77 -4.71
CA CYS A 38 -11.52 16.98 -3.38
C CYS A 38 -13.06 17.00 -3.38
N ARG A 39 -13.67 17.70 -4.34
CA ARG A 39 -15.14 17.72 -4.46
C ARG A 39 -15.71 16.33 -4.72
N ARG A 40 -15.06 15.55 -5.55
CA ARG A 40 -15.46 14.17 -5.84
C ARG A 40 -15.25 13.25 -4.64
N CYS A 41 -14.18 13.42 -3.85
CA CYS A 41 -14.02 12.73 -2.58
C CYS A 41 -15.20 12.99 -1.63
N PHE A 42 -15.60 14.25 -1.43
CA PHE A 42 -16.78 14.56 -0.61
C PHE A 42 -18.07 13.97 -1.20
N ALA A 43 -18.23 14.03 -2.52
CA ALA A 43 -19.40 13.46 -3.19
C ALA A 43 -19.48 11.93 -3.03
N SER A 44 -18.34 11.23 -2.82
CA SER A 44 -18.34 9.79 -2.62
C SER A 44 -19.06 9.32 -1.36
N LEU A 45 -19.29 10.19 -0.38
CA LEU A 45 -20.16 9.92 0.77
C LEU A 45 -21.61 9.61 0.36
N PHE A 46 -22.04 10.06 -0.80
CA PHE A 46 -23.42 9.97 -1.27
C PHE A 46 -23.56 9.01 -2.47
N THR A 47 -22.59 8.13 -2.68
CA THR A 47 -22.74 7.01 -3.61
C THR A 47 -23.72 5.98 -3.05
N ASP A 48 -24.39 5.24 -3.93
CA ASP A 48 -25.35 4.19 -3.54
C ASP A 48 -24.73 3.20 -2.55
N ARG A 49 -23.47 2.83 -2.79
CA ARG A 49 -22.71 1.93 -1.93
C ARG A 49 -22.50 2.51 -0.52
N ALA A 50 -22.09 3.78 -0.41
CA ALA A 50 -21.85 4.44 0.86
C ALA A 50 -23.16 4.66 1.64
N ILE A 51 -24.25 4.97 0.95
CA ILE A 51 -25.59 5.13 1.54
C ILE A 51 -26.07 3.77 2.06
N SER A 52 -26.06 2.73 1.22
CA SER A 52 -26.50 1.36 1.59
C SER A 52 -25.71 0.81 2.79
N TYR A 53 -24.40 1.08 2.83
CA TYR A 53 -23.59 0.65 3.97
C TYR A 53 -24.03 1.34 5.26
N ARG A 54 -24.23 2.68 5.26
CA ARG A 54 -24.71 3.42 6.44
C ARG A 54 -26.06 2.95 6.91
N GLU A 55 -27.01 2.71 5.99
CA GLU A 55 -28.32 2.13 6.31
C GLU A 55 -28.18 0.77 7.00
N THR A 56 -27.33 -0.11 6.46
CA THR A 56 -27.10 -1.46 7.03
C THR A 56 -26.48 -1.39 8.42
N GLN A 57 -25.59 -0.41 8.68
CA GLN A 57 -24.91 -0.23 9.95
C GLN A 57 -25.68 0.67 10.93
N GLY A 58 -26.78 1.28 10.52
CA GLY A 58 -27.58 2.18 11.35
C GLY A 58 -26.92 3.52 11.64
N PHE A 59 -26.02 4.00 10.78
CA PHE A 59 -25.38 5.32 10.92
C PHE A 59 -26.24 6.44 10.32
N ASP A 60 -26.38 7.54 11.04
CA ASP A 60 -27.00 8.74 10.49
C ASP A 60 -26.16 9.30 9.34
N HIS A 61 -26.81 9.59 8.20
CA HIS A 61 -26.13 10.07 7.01
C HIS A 61 -25.44 11.42 7.18
N MET A 62 -25.94 12.26 8.08
CA MET A 62 -25.44 13.61 8.32
C MET A 62 -24.39 13.67 9.44
N GLU A 63 -24.24 12.62 10.23
CA GLU A 63 -23.24 12.54 11.30
C GLU A 63 -21.87 12.01 10.81
N VAL A 64 -21.85 11.34 9.66
CA VAL A 64 -20.58 10.83 9.09
C VAL A 64 -19.83 11.98 8.41
N ALA A 65 -18.70 12.35 8.97
CA ALA A 65 -17.80 13.35 8.42
C ALA A 65 -16.65 12.71 7.62
N LEU A 66 -16.17 13.43 6.62
CA LEU A 66 -15.05 13.04 5.78
C LEU A 66 -13.95 14.10 5.86
N SER A 67 -12.72 13.67 6.07
CA SER A 67 -11.54 14.48 5.83
C SER A 67 -10.83 14.04 4.54
N ILE A 68 -10.09 14.95 3.92
CA ILE A 68 -9.33 14.68 2.71
C ILE A 68 -7.87 14.91 2.99
N GLY A 69 -7.05 13.85 2.87
CA GLY A 69 -5.61 13.93 2.87
C GLY A 69 -5.09 14.12 1.44
N VAL A 70 -4.28 15.15 1.24
CA VAL A 70 -3.54 15.36 -0.01
C VAL A 70 -2.08 15.01 0.24
N GLN A 71 -1.61 13.96 -0.42
CA GLN A 71 -0.25 13.46 -0.26
C GLN A 71 0.54 13.59 -1.56
N HIS A 72 1.84 13.83 -1.46
CA HIS A 72 2.73 13.73 -2.60
C HIS A 72 2.84 12.27 -3.05
N MET A 73 2.67 12.04 -4.36
CA MET A 73 2.77 10.69 -4.92
C MET A 73 4.21 10.19 -4.91
N VAL A 74 4.40 9.01 -4.34
CA VAL A 74 5.59 8.21 -4.54
C VAL A 74 5.55 7.61 -5.95
N ARG A 75 6.63 7.71 -6.71
CA ARG A 75 6.73 7.22 -8.10
C ARG A 75 7.06 5.74 -8.14
N SER A 76 6.26 4.94 -7.44
CA SER A 76 6.43 3.48 -7.44
C SER A 76 6.09 2.84 -8.78
N ASP A 77 5.37 3.53 -9.66
CA ASP A 77 5.17 3.14 -11.06
C ASP A 77 6.48 2.96 -11.84
N LEU A 78 7.57 3.62 -11.39
CA LEU A 78 8.92 3.51 -11.95
C LEU A 78 9.83 2.54 -11.16
N ALA A 79 9.37 2.02 -10.03
CA ALA A 79 10.11 1.11 -9.16
C ALA A 79 9.19 -0.02 -8.67
N GLY A 80 8.95 -0.11 -7.37
CA GLY A 80 8.15 -1.17 -6.79
C GLY A 80 7.40 -0.74 -5.54
N SER A 81 6.53 -1.61 -5.09
CA SER A 81 5.72 -1.42 -3.90
C SER A 81 5.30 -2.77 -3.34
N GLY A 82 4.74 -2.78 -2.16
CA GLY A 82 4.27 -4.01 -1.57
C GLY A 82 3.63 -3.85 -0.21
N VAL A 83 3.47 -4.98 0.45
CA VAL A 83 2.98 -5.07 1.82
C VAL A 83 4.03 -5.72 2.70
N MET A 84 4.02 -5.42 3.98
CA MET A 84 4.85 -6.10 4.96
C MET A 84 4.09 -6.33 6.26
N PHE A 85 4.40 -7.43 6.90
CA PHE A 85 3.82 -7.84 8.17
C PHE A 85 4.94 -8.02 9.19
N SER A 86 4.72 -7.55 10.40
CA SER A 86 5.67 -7.78 11.50
C SER A 86 5.50 -9.12 12.21
N ILE A 87 4.78 -10.03 11.61
CA ILE A 87 4.51 -11.41 12.06
C ILE A 87 4.38 -12.31 10.84
N ASP A 88 4.65 -13.60 10.98
CA ASP A 88 4.22 -14.56 9.97
C ASP A 88 2.69 -14.75 10.01
N THR A 89 2.03 -14.32 8.96
CA THR A 89 0.56 -14.37 8.87
C THR A 89 -0.01 -15.77 8.69
N GLU A 90 0.82 -16.74 8.28
CA GLU A 90 0.38 -18.13 8.08
C GLU A 90 0.48 -18.95 9.36
N THR A 91 1.58 -18.80 10.10
CA THR A 91 1.85 -19.60 11.30
C THR A 91 1.60 -18.86 12.61
N GLY A 92 1.54 -17.51 12.57
CA GLY A 92 1.50 -16.67 13.75
C GLY A 92 2.85 -16.54 14.46
N PHE A 93 3.97 -16.95 13.83
CA PHE A 93 5.28 -16.86 14.46
C PHE A 93 5.72 -15.39 14.58
N PRO A 94 5.97 -14.90 15.82
CA PRO A 94 6.13 -13.46 16.07
C PRO A 94 7.52 -12.92 15.73
N ASP A 95 8.55 -13.76 15.62
CA ASP A 95 9.95 -13.31 15.49
C ASP A 95 10.40 -13.11 14.06
N VAL A 96 9.48 -13.04 13.11
CA VAL A 96 9.78 -12.73 11.71
C VAL A 96 9.01 -11.52 11.21
N ALA A 97 9.60 -10.83 10.23
CA ALA A 97 8.91 -9.92 9.34
C ALA A 97 8.78 -10.59 7.98
N VAL A 98 7.60 -10.46 7.36
CA VAL A 98 7.32 -10.94 6.00
C VAL A 98 7.13 -9.74 5.11
N ILE A 99 7.89 -9.64 4.03
CA ILE A 99 7.80 -8.54 3.06
C ILE A 99 7.42 -9.14 1.72
N SER A 100 6.41 -8.56 1.07
CA SER A 100 6.04 -8.86 -0.31
C SER A 100 6.34 -7.66 -1.20
N ALA A 101 6.82 -7.91 -2.42
CA ALA A 101 7.22 -6.85 -3.34
C ALA A 101 6.83 -7.17 -4.79
N ALA A 102 6.27 -6.19 -5.49
CA ALA A 102 6.04 -6.27 -6.93
C ALA A 102 6.41 -4.96 -7.62
N TRP A 103 6.61 -5.00 -8.93
CA TRP A 103 6.86 -3.82 -9.73
C TRP A 103 5.59 -2.95 -9.86
N GLY A 104 5.77 -1.64 -9.85
CA GLY A 104 4.71 -0.68 -10.09
C GLY A 104 3.92 -0.28 -8.84
N LEU A 105 2.69 0.19 -9.05
CA LEU A 105 1.80 0.68 -7.99
C LEU A 105 1.27 -0.47 -7.13
N GLY A 106 1.15 -0.24 -5.82
CA GLY A 106 0.79 -1.24 -4.81
C GLY A 106 -0.58 -1.88 -4.95
N GLU A 107 -1.49 -1.29 -5.70
CA GLU A 107 -2.85 -1.78 -5.88
C GLU A 107 -2.91 -3.24 -6.37
N THR A 108 -1.98 -3.64 -7.24
CA THR A 108 -1.91 -5.03 -7.74
C THR A 108 -1.50 -6.04 -6.66
N VAL A 109 -0.68 -5.63 -5.70
CA VAL A 109 -0.28 -6.48 -4.56
C VAL A 109 -1.42 -6.61 -3.56
N VAL A 110 -2.02 -5.49 -3.19
CA VAL A 110 -3.14 -5.44 -2.23
C VAL A 110 -4.35 -6.23 -2.72
N GLN A 111 -4.64 -6.19 -4.02
CA GLN A 111 -5.73 -6.97 -4.63
C GLN A 111 -5.39 -8.45 -4.88
N GLY A 112 -4.15 -8.88 -4.62
CA GLY A 112 -3.71 -10.25 -4.95
C GLY A 112 -3.70 -10.56 -6.45
N ALA A 113 -3.58 -9.53 -7.29
CA ALA A 113 -3.62 -9.65 -8.75
C ALA A 113 -2.28 -10.03 -9.38
N VAL A 114 -1.22 -10.11 -8.59
CA VAL A 114 0.14 -10.47 -8.99
C VAL A 114 0.74 -11.41 -7.95
N ASP A 115 1.59 -12.33 -8.41
CA ASP A 115 2.43 -13.17 -7.55
C ASP A 115 3.73 -12.42 -7.22
N PRO A 116 3.87 -11.85 -6.00
CA PRO A 116 4.99 -10.99 -5.63
C PRO A 116 6.22 -11.78 -5.21
N ASP A 117 7.38 -11.11 -5.19
CA ASP A 117 8.53 -11.60 -4.43
C ASP A 117 8.17 -11.65 -2.94
N LYS A 118 8.72 -12.62 -2.22
CA LYS A 118 8.54 -12.75 -0.77
C LYS A 118 9.90 -12.83 -0.08
N TYR A 119 10.01 -12.13 1.03
CA TYR A 119 11.21 -12.11 1.87
C TYR A 119 10.80 -12.41 3.30
N LEU A 120 11.52 -13.32 3.93
CA LEU A 120 11.33 -13.68 5.33
C LEU A 120 12.57 -13.27 6.14
N ILE A 121 12.38 -12.41 7.13
CA ILE A 121 13.45 -11.80 7.90
C ILE A 121 13.29 -12.13 9.37
N PHE A 122 14.33 -12.67 10.00
CA PHE A 122 14.35 -12.99 11.43
C PHE A 122 14.66 -11.76 12.25
N LYS A 123 13.65 -11.18 12.89
CA LYS A 123 13.73 -9.91 13.62
C LYS A 123 14.80 -9.84 14.68
N PRO A 124 15.05 -10.88 15.52
CA PRO A 124 16.06 -10.79 16.58
C PRO A 124 17.49 -10.57 16.08
N LEU A 125 17.80 -10.88 14.82
CA LEU A 125 19.14 -10.71 14.25
C LEU A 125 19.32 -9.39 13.46
N LEU A 126 18.27 -8.53 13.38
CA LEU A 126 18.35 -7.27 12.63
C LEU A 126 19.40 -6.27 13.16
N GLU A 127 19.71 -6.34 14.45
CA GLU A 127 20.71 -5.48 15.10
C GLU A 127 22.10 -6.17 15.23
N GLU A 128 22.23 -7.40 14.77
CA GLU A 128 23.43 -8.19 14.89
C GLU A 128 24.24 -8.18 13.58
N GLU A 129 25.32 -7.41 13.53
CA GLU A 129 26.15 -7.28 12.30
C GLU A 129 26.83 -8.59 11.84
N ARG A 130 26.86 -9.62 12.69
CA ARG A 130 27.55 -10.91 12.40
C ARG A 130 26.71 -11.87 11.59
N TYR A 131 25.40 -11.67 11.49
CA TYR A 131 24.49 -12.63 10.90
C TYR A 131 23.65 -11.98 9.82
N ALA A 132 23.35 -12.74 8.77
CA ALA A 132 22.36 -12.33 7.78
C ALA A 132 20.96 -12.66 8.32
N PRO A 133 20.13 -11.67 8.64
CA PRO A 133 18.80 -11.92 9.19
C PRO A 133 17.77 -12.35 8.14
N ILE A 134 18.08 -12.27 6.84
CA ILE A 134 17.22 -12.73 5.75
C ILE A 134 17.27 -14.24 5.69
N ILE A 135 16.16 -14.90 6.03
CA ILE A 135 16.07 -16.37 6.08
C ILE A 135 15.73 -16.95 4.72
N GLU A 136 14.84 -16.27 3.99
CA GLU A 136 14.32 -16.75 2.72
C GLU A 136 14.02 -15.58 1.76
N CYS A 137 14.32 -15.80 0.49
CA CYS A 137 13.93 -14.95 -0.62
C CYS A 137 13.29 -15.83 -1.70
N THR A 138 12.01 -15.63 -1.96
CA THR A 138 11.26 -16.34 -2.99
C THR A 138 10.94 -15.40 -4.14
N LEU A 139 11.39 -15.72 -5.33
CA LEU A 139 11.11 -14.95 -6.54
C LEU A 139 9.68 -15.21 -7.02
N GLY A 140 8.86 -14.17 -7.08
CA GLY A 140 7.51 -14.23 -7.62
C GLY A 140 7.48 -14.13 -9.15
N ALA A 141 6.40 -14.54 -9.77
CA ALA A 141 6.25 -14.45 -11.23
C ALA A 141 6.13 -13.01 -11.73
N LYS A 142 5.54 -12.11 -10.97
CA LYS A 142 5.39 -10.65 -11.24
C LYS A 142 5.02 -10.33 -12.68
N GLU A 143 4.11 -11.09 -13.27
CA GLU A 143 3.79 -11.02 -14.71
C GLU A 143 3.24 -9.65 -15.15
N ARG A 144 2.67 -8.90 -14.23
CA ARG A 144 1.99 -7.63 -14.50
C ARG A 144 2.41 -6.57 -13.48
N LYS A 145 2.36 -5.34 -13.91
CA LYS A 145 2.52 -4.17 -13.05
C LYS A 145 1.51 -3.08 -13.42
N MET A 146 1.13 -2.27 -12.45
CA MET A 146 0.30 -1.11 -12.68
C MET A 146 1.18 0.14 -12.74
N ILE A 147 0.96 0.96 -13.75
CA ILE A 147 1.68 2.21 -13.97
C ILE A 147 0.68 3.36 -14.23
N TYR A 148 1.14 4.59 -14.17
CA TYR A 148 0.33 5.71 -14.66
C TYR A 148 0.22 5.68 -16.18
N ALA A 149 -1.00 5.90 -16.68
CA ALA A 149 -1.22 6.01 -18.11
C ALA A 149 -0.48 7.24 -18.67
N THR A 150 0.18 7.09 -19.80
CA THR A 150 0.86 8.16 -20.51
C THR A 150 -0.13 9.16 -21.12
N GLY A 151 0.22 10.44 -21.16
CA GLY A 151 -0.62 11.47 -21.80
C GLY A 151 -1.41 12.35 -20.84
N GLY A 152 -1.01 12.48 -19.56
CA GLY A 152 -1.64 13.37 -18.58
C GLY A 152 -3.01 12.89 -18.08
N SER A 153 -3.34 11.64 -18.33
CA SER A 153 -4.50 10.95 -17.76
C SER A 153 -4.30 10.70 -16.27
N THR A 154 -5.34 10.93 -15.47
CA THR A 154 -5.39 10.50 -14.05
C THR A 154 -5.60 9.00 -13.89
N ARG A 155 -5.60 8.25 -14.99
CA ARG A 155 -5.84 6.80 -15.00
C ARG A 155 -4.55 6.02 -14.85
N THR A 156 -4.67 4.86 -14.25
CA THR A 156 -3.64 3.82 -14.21
C THR A 156 -3.86 2.85 -15.38
N ALA A 157 -2.80 2.13 -15.74
CA ALA A 157 -2.84 1.07 -16.74
C ALA A 157 -2.07 -0.14 -16.22
N THR A 158 -2.64 -1.32 -16.38
CA THR A 158 -1.95 -2.58 -16.12
C THR A 158 -1.22 -3.01 -17.39
N VAL A 159 0.08 -3.22 -17.27
CA VAL A 159 0.96 -3.66 -18.37
C VAL A 159 1.70 -4.93 -17.97
N GLU A 160 2.12 -5.72 -18.96
CA GLU A 160 3.02 -6.84 -18.71
C GLU A 160 4.41 -6.36 -18.30
N THR A 161 5.04 -7.08 -17.39
CA THR A 161 6.43 -6.87 -17.03
C THR A 161 7.34 -7.47 -18.09
N THR A 162 8.51 -6.89 -18.25
CA THR A 162 9.56 -7.45 -19.11
C THR A 162 10.11 -8.74 -18.51
N GLN A 163 10.70 -9.61 -19.35
CA GLN A 163 11.37 -10.81 -18.86
C GLN A 163 12.45 -10.48 -17.81
N LYS A 164 13.20 -9.41 -18.02
CA LYS A 164 14.21 -8.96 -17.06
C LYS A 164 13.62 -8.62 -15.69
N GLU A 165 12.47 -7.94 -15.64
CA GLU A 165 11.78 -7.61 -14.38
C GLU A 165 11.28 -8.87 -13.66
N ARG A 166 10.85 -9.88 -14.38
CA ARG A 166 10.39 -11.16 -13.81
C ARG A 166 11.55 -11.98 -13.21
N GLU A 167 12.73 -11.86 -13.78
CA GLU A 167 13.93 -12.60 -13.35
C GLU A 167 14.71 -11.91 -12.22
N LEU A 168 14.36 -10.68 -11.86
CA LEU A 168 15.03 -9.90 -10.83
C LEU A 168 14.12 -9.72 -9.61
N PHE A 169 14.72 -9.76 -8.42
CA PHE A 169 14.06 -9.30 -7.21
C PHE A 169 13.79 -7.79 -7.27
N VAL A 170 12.66 -7.36 -6.72
CA VAL A 170 12.26 -5.94 -6.67
C VAL A 170 13.12 -5.16 -5.69
N LEU A 171 13.50 -5.78 -4.58
CA LEU A 171 14.30 -5.19 -3.51
C LEU A 171 15.69 -5.82 -3.46
N ASP A 172 16.67 -4.99 -3.15
CA ASP A 172 18.00 -5.46 -2.76
C ASP A 172 18.06 -5.75 -1.24
N GLU A 173 19.18 -6.32 -0.80
CA GLU A 173 19.38 -6.73 0.59
C GLU A 173 19.28 -5.54 1.57
N ALA A 174 19.83 -4.39 1.22
CA ALA A 174 19.81 -3.21 2.08
C ALA A 174 18.38 -2.67 2.26
N GLU A 175 17.60 -2.67 1.19
CA GLU A 175 16.20 -2.25 1.18
C GLU A 175 15.32 -3.20 2.00
N ILE A 176 15.53 -4.52 1.85
CA ILE A 176 14.83 -5.53 2.65
C ILE A 176 15.07 -5.31 4.15
N LEU A 177 16.33 -5.10 4.53
CA LEU A 177 16.71 -4.88 5.92
C LEU A 177 16.18 -3.55 6.48
N GLU A 178 16.14 -2.50 5.66
CA GLU A 178 15.56 -1.21 6.04
C GLU A 178 14.06 -1.34 6.32
N LEU A 179 13.31 -1.97 5.42
CA LEU A 179 11.87 -2.22 5.61
C LEU A 179 11.61 -3.09 6.85
N ALA A 180 12.42 -4.13 7.08
CA ALA A 180 12.29 -4.97 8.27
C ALA A 180 12.54 -4.19 9.57
N ARG A 181 13.51 -3.25 9.61
CA ARG A 181 13.73 -2.36 10.78
C ARG A 181 12.53 -1.43 10.99
N TRP A 182 11.93 -0.91 9.91
CA TRP A 182 10.71 -0.12 10.02
C TRP A 182 9.56 -0.95 10.58
N ALA A 183 9.36 -2.18 10.11
CA ALA A 183 8.33 -3.07 10.63
C ALA A 183 8.48 -3.30 12.14
N VAL A 184 9.69 -3.56 12.62
CA VAL A 184 9.97 -3.71 14.07
C VAL A 184 9.73 -2.42 14.84
N THR A 185 10.12 -1.27 14.27
CA THR A 185 9.92 0.04 14.92
C THR A 185 8.44 0.35 15.07
N ILE A 186 7.65 0.10 14.02
CA ILE A 186 6.20 0.34 14.00
C ILE A 186 5.50 -0.63 14.99
N GLU A 187 5.86 -1.92 14.95
CA GLU A 187 5.33 -2.91 15.88
C GLU A 187 5.57 -2.51 17.35
N ARG A 188 6.79 -2.09 17.66
CA ARG A 188 7.15 -1.60 19.02
C ARG A 188 6.33 -0.38 19.43
N HIS A 189 6.10 0.53 18.49
CA HIS A 189 5.30 1.74 18.75
C HIS A 189 3.85 1.41 19.10
N TYR A 190 3.23 0.50 18.34
CA TYR A 190 1.84 0.11 18.57
C TYR A 190 1.65 -1.01 19.58
N GLY A 191 2.73 -1.71 19.99
CA GLY A 191 2.70 -2.81 20.97
C GLY A 191 1.98 -4.07 20.50
N LYS A 192 1.83 -4.26 19.18
CA LYS A 192 1.18 -5.42 18.57
C LYS A 192 1.70 -5.63 17.16
N PRO A 193 1.56 -6.85 16.58
CA PRO A 193 1.86 -7.08 15.18
C PRO A 193 1.08 -6.14 14.25
N MET A 194 1.74 -5.68 13.20
CA MET A 194 1.23 -4.68 12.28
C MET A 194 1.29 -5.16 10.83
N ASP A 195 0.28 -4.73 10.09
CA ASP A 195 0.18 -4.79 8.64
C ASP A 195 0.51 -3.41 8.08
N MET A 196 1.40 -3.35 7.09
CA MET A 196 1.93 -2.10 6.55
C MET A 196 2.05 -2.18 5.03
N GLU A 197 1.71 -1.09 4.37
CA GLU A 197 1.99 -0.90 2.95
C GLU A 197 3.26 -0.05 2.78
N TRP A 198 4.03 -0.33 1.74
CA TRP A 198 5.24 0.42 1.41
C TRP A 198 5.34 0.68 -0.10
N ALA A 199 6.08 1.72 -0.46
CA ALA A 199 6.35 2.08 -1.85
C ALA A 199 7.74 2.69 -1.97
N LYS A 200 8.46 2.32 -3.04
CA LYS A 200 9.77 2.86 -3.42
C LYS A 200 9.60 3.88 -4.54
N ASP A 201 10.19 5.04 -4.36
CA ASP A 201 10.17 6.10 -5.37
C ASP A 201 11.25 5.87 -6.44
N GLY A 202 10.84 5.64 -7.68
CA GLY A 202 11.76 5.36 -8.79
C GLY A 202 12.53 6.58 -9.29
N GLU A 203 12.21 7.81 -8.86
CA GLU A 203 12.97 9.02 -9.20
C GLU A 203 14.08 9.28 -8.19
N THR A 204 13.80 9.04 -6.89
CA THR A 204 14.74 9.33 -5.80
C THR A 204 15.45 8.08 -5.27
N GLY A 205 14.92 6.91 -5.53
CA GLY A 205 15.41 5.63 -5.01
C GLY A 205 15.08 5.38 -3.54
N LYS A 206 14.21 6.20 -2.93
CA LYS A 206 13.83 6.10 -1.51
C LYS A 206 12.48 5.42 -1.36
#